data_e30c8cde526ab87878bb269e40060ebd
#
_entry.id   e30c8cde526ab87878bb269e40060ebd
#
_cell.length_a   1.000
_cell.length_b   1.000
_cell.length_c   1.000
_cell.angle_alpha   90.00
_cell.angle_beta   90.00
_cell.angle_gamma   90.00
#
_symmetry.space_group_name_H-M   'P 1'
#
loop_
_entity.id
_entity.type
_entity.pdbx_description
1 polymer ?
#
loop_
_entity_poly.entity_id
_entity_poly.type
_entity_poly.pdbx_seq_one_letter_code
_entity_poly.pdbx_strand_id
1 'polypeptide(L)'
;MQYTVSKVEYKKVQKEGQKRKRSVIIRTRMLKVIFLDLDGVLNSFDNMRAMTVLSEDRSMDQWHFHYFDERCVRWLRYILKETDAKIVVSSTWRSNPSFINMWESRHMPNVIIGETPRSAHAFRGIEIRTWMESYGLDKIFSYLIIDDDRDMLPEHKPHFVHVKGDTGLTMVEARKGIQILNHPPQPDQWLFRSPDL
;
A
#
# COMPACT_ATOMS: atom_id res chain seq x y z
N MET A 1 49.22 -49.93 13.44
CA MET A 1 48.04 -50.17 12.58
C MET A 1 47.65 -48.89 11.91
N GLN A 2 47.97 -48.69 10.62
CA GLN A 2 47.58 -47.54 9.83
C GLN A 2 46.32 -47.92 9.12
N TYR A 3 45.24 -47.12 9.36
CA TYR A 3 44.01 -47.27 8.63
C TYR A 3 44.04 -46.42 7.30
N THR A 4 44.13 -47.13 6.20
CA THR A 4 44.07 -46.55 4.86
C THR A 4 42.62 -46.39 4.47
N VAL A 5 42.11 -45.17 4.53
CA VAL A 5 40.75 -44.83 4.02
C VAL A 5 40.82 -44.83 2.50
N SER A 6 39.97 -45.61 1.84
CA SER A 6 39.99 -45.78 0.40
C SER A 6 39.54 -44.48 -0.33
N LYS A 7 40.19 -44.17 -1.46
CA LYS A 7 39.86 -42.98 -2.33
C LYS A 7 38.38 -42.91 -2.77
N VAL A 8 37.65 -44.01 -2.66
CA VAL A 8 36.24 -44.10 -3.05
C VAL A 8 35.34 -43.52 -1.98
N GLU A 9 35.66 -43.70 -0.68
CA GLU A 9 34.86 -43.09 0.41
C GLU A 9 35.07 -41.60 0.50
N TYR A 10 36.27 -41.10 0.22
CA TYR A 10 36.52 -39.65 0.21
C TYR A 10 35.76 -38.91 -0.87
N LYS A 11 35.54 -39.52 -2.06
CA LYS A 11 34.72 -38.96 -3.13
C LYS A 11 33.23 -38.98 -2.83
N LYS A 12 32.78 -39.93 -2.00
CA LYS A 12 31.35 -40.03 -1.62
C LYS A 12 30.97 -38.95 -0.61
N VAL A 13 31.85 -38.68 0.37
CA VAL A 13 31.66 -37.62 1.38
C VAL A 13 31.69 -36.21 0.74
N GLN A 14 32.56 -35.99 -0.27
CA GLN A 14 32.60 -34.70 -0.97
C GLN A 14 31.36 -34.46 -1.85
N LYS A 15 30.77 -35.50 -2.46
CA LYS A 15 29.54 -35.38 -3.24
C LYS A 15 28.30 -35.13 -2.38
N GLU A 16 28.25 -35.63 -1.16
CA GLU A 16 27.17 -35.36 -0.21
C GLU A 16 27.27 -33.96 0.41
N GLY A 17 28.47 -33.44 0.61
CA GLY A 17 28.71 -32.06 1.08
C GLY A 17 28.33 -30.99 0.06
N GLN A 18 28.42 -31.28 -1.23
CA GLN A 18 28.02 -30.34 -2.30
C GLN A 18 26.51 -30.30 -2.56
N LYS A 19 25.74 -31.33 -2.16
CA LYS A 19 24.25 -31.31 -2.30
C LYS A 19 23.53 -30.48 -1.24
N ARG A 20 24.20 -29.98 -0.20
CA ARG A 20 23.56 -29.22 0.90
C ARG A 20 23.72 -27.70 0.82
N LYS A 21 24.36 -27.15 -0.20
CA LYS A 21 24.28 -25.70 -0.50
C LYS A 21 23.22 -25.43 -1.54
N ARG A 22 21.98 -25.86 -1.30
CA ARG A 22 20.83 -25.14 -1.85
C ARG A 22 20.78 -23.81 -1.09
N SER A 23 21.35 -22.78 -1.68
CA SER A 23 21.06 -21.42 -1.27
C SER A 23 19.54 -21.28 -1.28
N VAL A 24 18.96 -21.17 -0.10
CA VAL A 24 17.59 -20.70 0.04
C VAL A 24 17.64 -19.26 -0.46
N ILE A 25 17.38 -19.08 -1.75
CA ILE A 25 17.09 -17.74 -2.28
C ILE A 25 15.78 -17.38 -1.61
N ILE A 26 15.87 -16.69 -0.47
CA ILE A 26 14.73 -15.97 0.08
C ILE A 26 14.43 -14.91 -1.00
N ARG A 27 13.53 -15.23 -1.93
CA ARG A 27 12.92 -14.23 -2.77
C ARG A 27 12.20 -13.29 -1.82
N THR A 28 12.85 -12.21 -1.45
CA THR A 28 12.19 -11.11 -0.78
C THR A 28 11.04 -10.71 -1.69
N ARG A 29 9.82 -11.03 -1.31
CA ARG A 29 8.64 -10.71 -2.11
C ARG A 29 8.55 -9.19 -2.14
N MET A 30 8.80 -8.61 -3.28
CA MET A 30 8.67 -7.17 -3.46
C MET A 30 7.24 -6.75 -3.15
N LEU A 31 7.10 -5.63 -2.48
CA LEU A 31 5.85 -5.15 -1.91
C LEU A 31 5.00 -4.42 -2.96
N LYS A 32 3.70 -4.63 -2.95
CA LYS A 32 2.72 -3.77 -3.60
C LYS A 32 2.14 -2.83 -2.55
N VAL A 33 2.11 -1.54 -2.82
CA VAL A 33 1.73 -0.51 -1.86
C VAL A 33 0.54 0.29 -2.37
N ILE A 34 -0.42 0.56 -1.50
CA ILE A 34 -1.50 1.52 -1.74
C ILE A 34 -1.28 2.71 -0.80
N PHE A 35 -1.03 3.89 -1.36
CA PHE A 35 -1.13 5.15 -0.64
C PHE A 35 -2.58 5.57 -0.65
N LEU A 36 -3.20 5.62 0.52
CA LEU A 36 -4.64 5.72 0.67
C LEU A 36 -5.01 6.98 1.44
N ASP A 37 -5.79 7.85 0.80
CA ASP A 37 -6.56 8.86 1.50
C ASP A 37 -7.89 8.27 2.01
N LEU A 38 -8.54 8.96 2.93
CA LEU A 38 -9.73 8.46 3.62
C LEU A 38 -10.99 9.29 3.34
N ASP A 39 -10.93 10.60 3.59
CA ASP A 39 -12.04 11.49 3.31
C ASP A 39 -12.18 11.66 1.79
N GLY A 40 -13.39 11.62 1.29
CA GLY A 40 -13.62 11.59 -0.17
C GLY A 40 -13.29 10.24 -0.85
N VAL A 41 -12.60 9.30 -0.17
CA VAL A 41 -12.24 7.99 -0.73
C VAL A 41 -13.01 6.85 -0.08
N LEU A 42 -12.80 6.58 1.20
CA LEU A 42 -13.55 5.59 1.98
C LEU A 42 -14.70 6.23 2.74
N ASN A 43 -14.60 7.50 2.99
CA ASN A 43 -15.59 8.32 3.65
C ASN A 43 -16.16 9.29 2.61
N SER A 44 -17.08 8.80 1.76
CA SER A 44 -17.66 9.62 0.70
C SER A 44 -18.47 10.79 1.27
N PHE A 45 -18.40 11.94 0.64
CA PHE A 45 -19.13 13.13 1.11
C PHE A 45 -20.64 12.93 1.09
N ASP A 46 -21.18 12.13 0.15
CA ASP A 46 -22.59 11.75 0.13
C ASP A 46 -22.98 10.93 1.35
N ASN A 47 -22.14 9.96 1.74
CA ASN A 47 -22.35 9.17 2.95
C ASN A 47 -22.27 10.05 4.21
N MET A 48 -21.27 10.93 4.29
CA MET A 48 -21.12 11.84 5.42
C MET A 48 -22.36 12.74 5.58
N ARG A 49 -22.84 13.32 4.47
CA ARG A 49 -24.07 14.13 4.47
C ARG A 49 -25.29 13.34 4.91
N ALA A 50 -25.47 12.12 4.38
CA ALA A 50 -26.59 11.25 4.75
C ALA A 50 -26.56 10.89 6.24
N MET A 51 -25.38 10.54 6.75
CA MET A 51 -25.23 10.21 8.16
C MET A 51 -25.49 11.40 9.07
N THR A 52 -25.05 12.60 8.71
CA THR A 52 -25.34 13.82 9.47
C THR A 52 -26.84 14.11 9.57
N VAL A 53 -27.62 13.80 8.52
CA VAL A 53 -29.09 14.00 8.53
C VAL A 53 -29.79 12.94 9.36
N LEU A 54 -29.29 11.70 9.33
CA LEU A 54 -29.91 10.56 10.00
C LEU A 54 -29.62 10.49 11.51
N SER A 55 -28.63 11.25 11.99
CA SER A 55 -28.27 11.19 13.40
C SER A 55 -29.09 12.17 14.24
N GLU A 56 -29.52 11.67 15.38
CA GLU A 56 -30.13 12.50 16.43
C GLU A 56 -29.07 13.30 17.18
N ASP A 57 -27.83 12.80 17.25
CA ASP A 57 -26.69 13.48 17.89
C ASP A 57 -25.85 14.21 16.86
N ARG A 58 -25.89 15.52 16.90
CA ARG A 58 -25.18 16.42 15.97
C ARG A 58 -23.72 16.68 16.42
N SER A 59 -23.19 15.95 17.38
CA SER A 59 -21.78 16.10 17.74
C SER A 59 -20.90 15.53 16.62
N MET A 60 -20.32 16.41 15.83
CA MET A 60 -19.42 16.08 14.70
C MET A 60 -18.25 15.20 15.11
N ASP A 61 -17.86 15.23 16.38
CA ASP A 61 -16.65 14.56 16.87
C ASP A 61 -16.76 13.03 16.92
N GLN A 62 -17.95 12.48 17.01
CA GLN A 62 -18.14 11.01 17.04
C GLN A 62 -18.38 10.39 15.67
N TRP A 63 -18.76 11.18 14.69
CA TRP A 63 -19.22 10.71 13.37
C TRP A 63 -18.08 10.24 12.46
N HIS A 64 -16.98 10.97 12.44
CA HIS A 64 -15.84 10.66 11.56
C HIS A 64 -15.19 9.33 11.89
N PHE A 65 -15.42 8.78 13.08
CA PHE A 65 -14.70 7.61 13.58
C PHE A 65 -15.43 6.27 13.38
N HIS A 66 -16.73 6.27 13.10
CA HIS A 66 -17.48 5.02 13.15
C HIS A 66 -17.98 4.48 11.82
N TYR A 67 -18.04 5.28 10.76
CA TYR A 67 -18.78 4.88 9.57
C TYR A 67 -18.13 5.27 8.25
N PHE A 68 -17.08 4.54 7.86
CA PHE A 68 -16.73 4.54 6.45
C PHE A 68 -17.91 4.06 5.60
N ASP A 69 -18.01 4.58 4.40
CA ASP A 69 -18.97 4.07 3.43
C ASP A 69 -18.66 2.61 3.11
N GLU A 70 -19.52 1.69 3.55
CA GLU A 70 -19.30 0.26 3.36
C GLU A 70 -19.21 -0.13 1.88
N ARG A 71 -19.80 0.66 0.99
CA ARG A 71 -19.65 0.48 -0.46
C ARG A 71 -18.19 0.70 -0.88
N CYS A 72 -17.55 1.76 -0.38
CA CYS A 72 -16.15 2.09 -0.66
C CYS A 72 -15.20 1.08 -0.01
N VAL A 73 -15.45 0.71 1.25
CA VAL A 73 -14.66 -0.30 1.97
C VAL A 73 -14.68 -1.66 1.26
N ARG A 74 -15.83 -2.07 0.70
CA ARG A 74 -15.95 -3.30 -0.08
C ARG A 74 -15.04 -3.29 -1.31
N TRP A 75 -14.90 -2.16 -2.00
CA TRP A 75 -14.03 -2.05 -3.17
C TRP A 75 -12.55 -2.02 -2.77
N LEU A 76 -12.19 -1.43 -1.64
CA LEU A 76 -10.85 -1.52 -1.10
C LEU A 76 -10.48 -2.97 -0.74
N ARG A 77 -11.39 -3.70 -0.06
CA ARG A 77 -11.21 -5.14 0.23
C ARG A 77 -11.00 -5.94 -1.05
N TYR A 78 -11.72 -5.61 -2.11
CA TYR A 78 -11.56 -6.26 -3.40
C TYR A 78 -10.17 -6.02 -3.98
N ILE A 79 -9.66 -4.78 -3.97
CA ILE A 79 -8.28 -4.48 -4.39
C ILE A 79 -7.27 -5.32 -3.57
N LEU A 80 -7.38 -5.30 -2.26
CA LEU A 80 -6.45 -6.00 -1.37
C LEU A 80 -6.44 -7.51 -1.64
N LYS A 81 -7.62 -8.11 -1.84
CA LYS A 81 -7.76 -9.53 -2.16
C LYS A 81 -7.09 -9.91 -3.47
N GLU A 82 -7.27 -9.11 -4.51
CA GLU A 82 -6.77 -9.39 -5.87
C GLU A 82 -5.29 -9.07 -6.05
N THR A 83 -4.68 -8.31 -5.12
CA THR A 83 -3.31 -7.81 -5.31
C THR A 83 -2.35 -8.22 -4.20
N ASP A 84 -2.86 -8.59 -3.03
CA ASP A 84 -2.09 -8.78 -1.79
C ASP A 84 -1.25 -7.53 -1.41
N ALA A 85 -1.74 -6.35 -1.78
CA ALA A 85 -1.10 -5.08 -1.48
C ALA A 85 -1.20 -4.73 0.02
N LYS A 86 -0.31 -3.85 0.46
CA LYS A 86 -0.32 -3.25 1.79
C LYS A 86 -0.68 -1.78 1.69
N ILE A 87 -1.19 -1.21 2.77
CA ILE A 87 -1.64 0.17 2.82
C ILE A 87 -0.62 1.02 3.58
N VAL A 88 -0.35 2.18 3.02
CA VAL A 88 0.28 3.31 3.69
C VAL A 88 -0.74 4.43 3.73
N VAL A 89 -1.09 4.87 4.93
CA VAL A 89 -2.07 5.94 5.10
C VAL A 89 -1.44 7.26 4.66
N SER A 90 -2.05 7.92 3.71
CA SER A 90 -1.65 9.24 3.20
C SER A 90 -2.75 10.27 3.36
N SER A 91 -3.38 10.29 4.52
CA SER A 91 -4.52 11.12 4.87
C SER A 91 -4.18 12.11 5.99
N THR A 92 -5.01 13.12 6.18
CA THR A 92 -4.97 13.97 7.37
C THR A 92 -5.23 13.20 8.66
N TRP A 93 -5.80 12.00 8.58
CA TRP A 93 -6.07 11.08 9.69
C TRP A 93 -4.84 10.35 10.23
N ARG A 94 -3.67 10.56 9.64
CA ARG A 94 -2.40 10.00 10.12
C ARG A 94 -2.21 10.31 11.61
N SER A 95 -1.61 9.36 12.33
CA SER A 95 -1.36 9.47 13.78
C SER A 95 -2.62 9.55 14.65
N ASN A 96 -3.78 9.16 14.10
CA ASN A 96 -5.01 9.05 14.90
C ASN A 96 -5.17 7.61 15.42
N PRO A 97 -5.02 7.38 16.74
CA PRO A 97 -5.16 6.04 17.32
C PRO A 97 -6.53 5.40 17.03
N SER A 98 -7.58 6.21 16.93
CA SER A 98 -8.93 5.74 16.62
C SER A 98 -9.05 5.15 15.22
N PHE A 99 -8.19 5.56 14.28
CA PHE A 99 -8.16 5.01 12.93
C PHE A 99 -7.77 3.53 12.92
N ILE A 100 -6.73 3.14 13.64
CA ILE A 100 -6.29 1.75 13.73
C ILE A 100 -7.39 0.87 14.31
N ASN A 101 -8.01 1.30 15.41
CA ASN A 101 -9.12 0.59 16.05
C ASN A 101 -10.32 0.41 15.10
N MET A 102 -10.66 1.46 14.36
CA MET A 102 -11.73 1.43 13.38
C MET A 102 -11.40 0.48 12.21
N TRP A 103 -10.14 0.47 11.76
CA TRP A 103 -9.68 -0.43 10.72
C TRP A 103 -9.74 -1.90 11.16
N GLU A 104 -9.29 -2.20 12.36
CA GLU A 104 -9.37 -3.54 12.94
C GLU A 104 -10.82 -4.01 13.12
N SER A 105 -11.72 -3.11 13.55
CA SER A 105 -13.15 -3.41 13.69
C SER A 105 -13.82 -3.77 12.36
N ARG A 106 -13.25 -3.32 11.22
CA ARG A 106 -13.72 -3.66 9.88
C ARG A 106 -13.16 -4.96 9.33
N HIS A 107 -12.52 -5.78 10.15
CA HIS A 107 -11.99 -7.10 9.77
C HIS A 107 -10.93 -7.06 8.65
N MET A 108 -10.06 -6.06 8.68
CA MET A 108 -8.92 -5.95 7.77
C MET A 108 -7.59 -5.85 8.54
N PRO A 109 -7.26 -6.82 9.41
CA PRO A 109 -6.06 -6.75 10.22
C PRO A 109 -4.78 -6.87 9.37
N ASN A 110 -3.70 -6.26 9.84
CA ASN A 110 -2.34 -6.42 9.28
C ASN A 110 -2.16 -5.96 7.82
N VAL A 111 -3.00 -5.07 7.31
CA VAL A 111 -2.85 -4.52 5.95
C VAL A 111 -2.17 -3.15 5.96
N ILE A 112 -2.25 -2.40 7.06
CA ILE A 112 -1.57 -1.11 7.20
C ILE A 112 -0.14 -1.36 7.67
N ILE A 113 0.83 -0.82 6.93
CA ILE A 113 2.26 -0.96 7.21
C ILE A 113 2.95 0.34 7.58
N GLY A 114 2.23 1.44 7.53
CA GLY A 114 2.75 2.76 7.89
C GLY A 114 1.87 3.90 7.42
N GLU A 115 2.41 5.09 7.59
CA GLU A 115 1.81 6.35 7.17
C GLU A 115 2.88 7.23 6.51
N THR A 116 2.47 8.12 5.60
CA THR A 116 3.39 9.08 5.00
C THR A 116 3.80 10.15 6.03
N PRO A 117 5.04 10.66 5.97
CA PRO A 117 5.44 11.79 6.81
C PRO A 117 4.63 13.04 6.44
N ARG A 118 4.50 13.98 7.38
CA ARG A 118 3.90 15.29 7.09
C ARG A 118 4.96 16.21 6.51
N SER A 119 4.69 16.81 5.37
CA SER A 119 5.55 17.85 4.79
C SER A 119 5.14 19.23 5.30
N ALA A 120 6.10 20.16 5.34
CA ALA A 120 5.85 21.54 5.77
C ALA A 120 4.79 22.27 4.91
N HIS A 121 4.61 21.83 3.67
CA HIS A 121 3.67 22.42 2.72
C HIS A 121 2.44 21.55 2.46
N ALA A 122 2.26 20.47 3.24
CA ALA A 122 1.15 19.51 3.10
C ALA A 122 0.93 19.01 1.66
N PHE A 123 2.00 18.91 0.83
CA PHE A 123 1.93 18.46 -0.55
C PHE A 123 2.02 16.94 -0.60
N ARG A 124 0.91 16.28 -0.93
CA ARG A 124 0.74 14.82 -0.87
C ARG A 124 1.79 14.08 -1.70
N GLY A 125 2.06 14.55 -2.90
CA GLY A 125 3.04 13.92 -3.77
C GLY A 125 4.45 13.88 -3.17
N ILE A 126 4.89 14.94 -2.47
CA ILE A 126 6.18 14.97 -1.78
C ILE A 126 6.19 13.99 -0.60
N GLU A 127 5.10 13.92 0.17
CA GLU A 127 4.99 13.02 1.32
C GLU A 127 5.08 11.56 0.91
N ILE A 128 4.42 11.19 -0.20
CA ILE A 128 4.48 9.84 -0.78
C ILE A 128 5.91 9.51 -1.23
N ARG A 129 6.56 10.42 -1.99
CA ARG A 129 7.95 10.24 -2.43
C ARG A 129 8.88 10.02 -1.24
N THR A 130 8.80 10.87 -0.23
CA THR A 130 9.63 10.79 0.98
C THR A 130 9.46 9.45 1.69
N TRP A 131 8.23 8.93 1.76
CA TRP A 131 7.99 7.61 2.33
C TRP A 131 8.64 6.51 1.50
N MET A 132 8.47 6.54 0.17
CA MET A 132 9.05 5.53 -0.73
C MET A 132 10.58 5.49 -0.65
N GLU A 133 11.23 6.64 -0.61
CA GLU A 133 12.67 6.77 -0.46
C GLU A 133 13.17 6.20 0.89
N SER A 134 12.46 6.52 1.97
CA SER A 134 12.79 6.03 3.32
C SER A 134 12.59 4.52 3.46
N TYR A 135 11.58 3.96 2.82
CA TYR A 135 11.29 2.53 2.85
C TYR A 135 12.28 1.72 2.00
N GLY A 136 12.73 2.26 0.88
CA GLY A 136 13.59 1.66 -0.13
C GLY A 136 12.82 1.30 -1.39
N LEU A 137 13.10 2.02 -2.46
CA LEU A 137 12.44 1.85 -3.78
C LEU A 137 12.62 0.44 -4.36
N ASP A 138 13.76 -0.18 -4.09
CA ASP A 138 14.10 -1.53 -4.51
C ASP A 138 13.25 -2.64 -3.87
N LYS A 139 12.55 -2.31 -2.79
CA LYS A 139 11.64 -3.23 -2.07
C LYS A 139 10.20 -3.15 -2.59
N ILE A 140 9.87 -2.15 -3.42
CA ILE A 140 8.53 -1.90 -3.92
C ILE A 140 8.43 -2.42 -5.35
N PHE A 141 7.53 -3.39 -5.58
CA PHE A 141 7.21 -3.91 -6.91
C PHE A 141 6.35 -2.94 -7.71
N SER A 142 5.30 -2.43 -7.07
CA SER A 142 4.38 -1.46 -7.65
C SER A 142 3.70 -0.65 -6.56
N TYR A 143 3.20 0.52 -6.92
CA TYR A 143 2.38 1.31 -6.01
C TYR A 143 1.16 1.89 -6.71
N LEU A 144 0.17 2.23 -5.91
CA LEU A 144 -1.08 2.84 -6.28
C LEU A 144 -1.36 4.00 -5.33
N ILE A 145 -1.81 5.11 -5.85
CA ILE A 145 -2.31 6.24 -5.06
C ILE A 145 -3.81 6.34 -5.30
N ILE A 146 -4.60 6.37 -4.23
CA ILE A 146 -6.05 6.57 -4.27
C ILE A 146 -6.36 7.81 -3.43
N ASP A 147 -6.82 8.86 -4.09
CA ASP A 147 -7.03 10.16 -3.47
C ASP A 147 -8.07 10.96 -4.27
N ASP A 148 -8.83 11.84 -3.64
CA ASP A 148 -9.75 12.76 -4.30
C ASP A 148 -9.11 14.13 -4.59
N ASP A 149 -7.97 14.42 -3.97
CA ASP A 149 -7.13 15.56 -4.29
C ASP A 149 -6.15 15.26 -5.44
N ARG A 150 -5.64 16.30 -6.09
CA ARG A 150 -4.76 16.20 -7.26
C ARG A 150 -3.37 16.74 -7.05
N ASP A 151 -2.98 17.02 -5.84
CA ASP A 151 -1.68 17.56 -5.45
C ASP A 151 -0.56 16.50 -5.52
N MET A 152 -0.47 15.85 -6.68
CA MET A 152 0.48 14.77 -6.96
C MET A 152 1.63 15.23 -7.83
N LEU A 153 2.80 14.64 -7.64
CA LEU A 153 3.95 14.87 -8.52
C LEU A 153 3.70 14.29 -9.92
N PRO A 154 4.32 14.84 -10.98
CA PRO A 154 4.14 14.36 -12.35
C PRO A 154 4.42 12.86 -12.53
N GLU A 155 5.42 12.33 -11.86
CA GLU A 155 5.78 10.91 -11.88
C GLU A 155 4.73 9.99 -11.25
N HIS A 156 3.84 10.53 -10.42
CA HIS A 156 2.75 9.75 -9.81
C HIS A 156 1.59 9.48 -10.77
N LYS A 157 1.47 10.22 -11.89
CA LYS A 157 0.32 10.13 -12.80
C LYS A 157 -0.01 8.70 -13.25
N PRO A 158 0.96 7.85 -13.63
CA PRO A 158 0.67 6.49 -14.07
C PRO A 158 0.14 5.58 -12.94
N HIS A 159 0.38 5.96 -11.69
CA HIS A 159 0.04 5.21 -10.48
C HIS A 159 -1.16 5.81 -9.73
N PHE A 160 -1.72 6.89 -10.24
CA PHE A 160 -2.76 7.66 -9.56
C PHE A 160 -4.15 7.31 -10.06
N VAL A 161 -5.00 6.99 -9.13
CA VAL A 161 -6.45 6.82 -9.32
C VAL A 161 -7.17 7.92 -8.56
N HIS A 162 -7.56 8.95 -9.31
CA HIS A 162 -8.38 10.03 -8.78
C HIS A 162 -9.81 9.54 -8.54
N VAL A 163 -10.30 9.76 -7.34
CA VAL A 163 -11.65 9.44 -6.89
C VAL A 163 -12.50 10.72 -6.89
N LYS A 164 -13.80 10.61 -7.10
CA LYS A 164 -14.72 11.69 -6.87
C LYS A 164 -15.18 11.68 -5.40
N GLY A 165 -14.82 12.70 -4.63
CA GLY A 165 -15.08 12.74 -3.19
C GLY A 165 -16.56 12.54 -2.81
N ASP A 166 -17.51 12.99 -3.64
CA ASP A 166 -18.93 12.77 -3.37
C ASP A 166 -19.32 11.29 -3.33
N THR A 167 -18.80 10.49 -4.26
CA THR A 167 -19.15 9.07 -4.40
C THR A 167 -18.19 8.11 -3.72
N GLY A 168 -16.96 8.55 -3.45
CA GLY A 168 -15.90 7.73 -2.93
C GLY A 168 -15.40 6.67 -3.91
N LEU A 169 -14.66 5.69 -3.41
CA LEU A 169 -14.09 4.59 -4.19
C LEU A 169 -15.19 3.69 -4.77
N THR A 170 -15.19 3.54 -6.10
CA THR A 170 -16.15 2.69 -6.82
C THR A 170 -15.47 1.47 -7.48
N MET A 171 -16.27 0.62 -8.11
CA MET A 171 -15.77 -0.54 -8.87
C MET A 171 -14.83 -0.12 -10.00
N VAL A 172 -15.07 1.03 -10.62
CA VAL A 172 -14.28 1.51 -11.77
C VAL A 172 -12.86 1.82 -11.33
N GLU A 173 -12.73 2.61 -10.26
CA GLU A 173 -11.43 2.96 -9.68
C GLU A 173 -10.73 1.72 -9.11
N ALA A 174 -11.46 0.83 -8.46
CA ALA A 174 -10.92 -0.41 -7.92
C ALA A 174 -10.29 -1.30 -9.01
N ARG A 175 -10.97 -1.50 -10.13
CA ARG A 175 -10.44 -2.27 -11.28
C ARG A 175 -9.19 -1.62 -11.87
N LYS A 176 -9.19 -0.30 -12.03
CA LYS A 176 -8.02 0.45 -12.48
C LYS A 176 -6.84 0.28 -11.52
N GLY A 177 -7.08 0.37 -10.22
CA GLY A 177 -6.06 0.15 -9.19
C GLY A 177 -5.46 -1.25 -9.23
N ILE A 178 -6.28 -2.29 -9.39
CA ILE A 178 -5.83 -3.68 -9.53
C ILE A 178 -4.93 -3.82 -10.76
N GLN A 179 -5.30 -3.22 -11.88
CA GLN A 179 -4.48 -3.24 -13.09
C GLN A 179 -3.12 -2.59 -12.85
N ILE A 180 -3.06 -1.42 -12.25
CA ILE A 180 -1.81 -0.71 -11.91
C ILE A 180 -0.92 -1.57 -11.01
N LEU A 181 -1.47 -2.17 -9.96
CA LEU A 181 -0.71 -2.96 -9.00
C LEU A 181 -0.19 -4.28 -9.58
N ASN A 182 -0.94 -4.93 -10.47
CA ASN A 182 -0.55 -6.21 -11.07
C ASN A 182 0.30 -6.04 -12.33
N HIS A 183 0.13 -4.94 -13.05
CA HIS A 183 0.84 -4.59 -14.28
C HIS A 183 1.39 -3.17 -14.18
N PRO A 184 2.44 -2.95 -13.35
CA PRO A 184 2.94 -1.60 -13.10
C PRO A 184 3.42 -0.95 -14.40
N PRO A 185 3.23 0.37 -14.53
CA PRO A 185 3.83 1.15 -15.61
C PRO A 185 5.33 0.89 -15.71
N GLN A 186 5.87 0.92 -16.92
CA GLN A 186 7.29 0.65 -17.13
C GLN A 186 8.18 1.69 -16.43
N PRO A 187 9.36 1.29 -15.92
CA PRO A 187 10.25 2.18 -15.14
C PRO A 187 10.67 3.47 -15.86
N ASP A 188 10.78 3.46 -17.17
CA ASP A 188 11.10 4.62 -18.00
C ASP A 188 10.03 5.72 -17.95
N GLN A 189 8.83 5.39 -17.50
CA GLN A 189 7.73 6.35 -17.34
C GLN A 189 7.72 7.05 -15.97
N TRP A 190 8.48 6.54 -15.00
CA TRP A 190 8.47 7.06 -13.62
C TRP A 190 9.83 7.09 -12.93
N LEU A 191 10.91 6.73 -13.63
CA LEU A 191 12.25 6.97 -13.11
C LEU A 191 12.43 8.47 -12.90
N PHE A 192 12.74 8.84 -11.68
CA PHE A 192 13.14 10.18 -11.31
C PHE A 192 14.29 10.61 -12.22
N ARG A 193 14.00 11.41 -13.24
CA ARG A 193 15.04 12.21 -13.85
C ARG A 193 15.42 13.20 -12.77
N SER A 194 16.57 13.00 -12.16
CA SER A 194 17.24 14.09 -11.44
C SER A 194 17.21 15.28 -12.36
N PRO A 195 16.71 16.45 -11.96
CA PRO A 195 16.96 17.64 -12.75
C PRO A 195 18.49 17.73 -12.82
N ASP A 196 19.02 17.75 -14.03
CA ASP A 196 20.44 17.92 -14.27
C ASP A 196 20.93 19.11 -13.43
N LEU A 197 21.95 18.83 -12.61
CA LEU A 197 22.72 19.84 -11.90
C LEU A 197 23.36 20.80 -12.89
#